data_3029009079b90694dd20db2a215ca070
#
_entry.id   3029009079b90694dd20db2a215ca070
#
_cell.length_a   1.000
_cell.length_b   1.000
_cell.length_c   1.000
_cell.angle_alpha   90.00
_cell.angle_beta   90.00
_cell.angle_gamma   90.00
#
_symmetry.space_group_name_H-M   'P 1'
#
loop_
_entity.id
_entity.type
_entity.pdbx_description
1 polymer ?
#
loop_
_entity_poly.entity_id
_entity_poly.type
_entity_poly.pdbx_seq_one_letter_code
_entity_poly.pdbx_strand_id
1 'polypeptide(L)'
;MTKEKTHWLQNPNKNYLGHQDLPNGEDIILTIKTAQWESVENPRTRKHDDKRVVRFKESSSWIKPFIVNETNAAAILKSTGQRFMEDCKDKRIKLKISQTIVMGEEVDCLRVISIPQSQLQPKTISKDLANNIINLIEKI
;
A
#
# COMPACT_ATOMS: atom_id res chain seq x y z
N MET A 1 19.29 19.23 8.46
CA MET A 1 18.26 18.40 7.95
C MET A 1 16.89 18.99 8.14
N THR A 2 16.11 18.96 7.10
CA THR A 2 14.80 19.54 7.19
C THR A 2 13.80 18.54 7.69
N LYS A 3 13.02 18.93 8.65
CA LYS A 3 11.99 18.06 9.13
C LYS A 3 10.77 18.31 8.34
N GLU A 4 10.06 17.23 8.04
CA GLU A 4 8.77 17.37 7.40
C GLU A 4 7.79 17.93 8.40
N LYS A 5 6.92 18.77 7.92
CA LYS A 5 5.90 19.36 8.78
C LYS A 5 4.76 18.35 8.96
N THR A 6 4.21 18.32 10.15
CA THR A 6 3.11 17.43 10.46
C THR A 6 1.84 18.25 10.69
N HIS A 7 0.80 17.92 9.94
CA HIS A 7 -0.47 18.59 10.10
C HIS A 7 -1.11 18.13 11.42
N TRP A 8 -1.76 19.07 12.13
CA TRP A 8 -2.39 18.75 13.40
C TRP A 8 -3.40 17.61 13.32
N LEU A 9 -4.05 17.45 12.18
CA LEU A 9 -5.08 16.43 12.02
C LEU A 9 -4.53 15.08 11.55
N GLN A 10 -3.26 14.98 11.29
CA GLN A 10 -2.64 13.73 10.90
C GLN A 10 -2.20 12.98 12.15
N ASN A 11 -2.24 11.67 12.08
CA ASN A 11 -1.84 10.83 13.20
C ASN A 11 -0.67 9.96 12.74
N PRO A 12 0.55 10.51 12.74
CA PRO A 12 1.70 9.81 12.18
C PRO A 12 2.20 8.70 13.08
N ASN A 13 1.78 7.50 12.83
CA ASN A 13 2.34 6.33 13.50
C ASN A 13 3.52 5.87 12.65
N LYS A 14 4.72 6.22 13.10
CA LYS A 14 5.93 5.95 12.33
C LYS A 14 6.28 4.48 12.18
N ASN A 15 5.62 3.62 12.90
CA ASN A 15 5.86 2.19 12.79
C ASN A 15 5.05 1.57 11.64
N TYR A 16 4.21 2.36 11.01
CA TYR A 16 3.35 1.90 9.93
C TYR A 16 3.50 2.78 8.69
N LEU A 17 3.21 2.20 7.54
CA LEU A 17 3.40 2.89 6.26
C LEU A 17 2.48 4.10 6.14
N GLY A 18 3.03 5.23 5.78
CA GLY A 18 2.27 6.44 5.54
C GLY A 18 2.67 7.06 4.21
N HIS A 19 1.95 8.11 3.79
CA HIS A 19 2.22 8.73 2.50
C HIS A 19 3.64 9.28 2.41
N GLN A 20 4.20 9.71 3.53
CA GLN A 20 5.55 10.29 3.55
C GLN A 20 6.65 9.25 3.31
N ASP A 21 6.31 7.96 3.39
CA ASP A 21 7.29 6.91 3.21
C ASP A 21 7.50 6.52 1.74
N LEU A 22 6.63 6.95 0.84
CA LEU A 22 6.76 6.57 -0.57
C LEU A 22 7.94 7.29 -1.23
N PRO A 23 8.81 6.56 -1.90
CA PRO A 23 9.99 7.17 -2.53
C PRO A 23 9.58 8.23 -3.56
N ASN A 24 10.04 9.44 -3.40
CA ASN A 24 9.76 10.55 -4.30
C ASN A 24 8.27 10.80 -4.50
N GLY A 25 7.44 10.34 -3.58
CA GLY A 25 5.99 10.52 -3.71
C GLY A 25 5.36 9.74 -4.85
N GLU A 26 6.05 8.74 -5.35
CA GLU A 26 5.55 7.98 -6.51
C GLU A 26 4.65 6.83 -6.12
N ASP A 27 3.76 6.45 -7.05
CA ASP A 27 2.91 5.29 -6.84
C ASP A 27 3.78 4.05 -6.78
N ILE A 28 3.40 3.09 -5.97
CA ILE A 28 4.14 1.85 -5.85
C ILE A 28 3.22 0.64 -5.88
N ILE A 29 3.75 -0.49 -6.30
CA ILE A 29 3.03 -1.75 -6.29
C ILE A 29 3.75 -2.68 -5.32
N LEU A 30 3.02 -3.19 -4.34
CA LEU A 30 3.57 -4.10 -3.35
C LEU A 30 2.78 -5.40 -3.30
N THR A 31 3.44 -6.48 -2.91
CA THR A 31 2.83 -7.80 -2.83
C THR A 31 2.48 -8.11 -1.39
N ILE A 32 1.25 -8.52 -1.15
CA ILE A 32 0.77 -8.83 0.20
C ILE A 32 1.38 -10.13 0.70
N LYS A 33 1.99 -10.07 1.87
CA LYS A 33 2.50 -11.24 2.54
C LYS A 33 1.43 -11.77 3.49
N THR A 34 0.87 -10.90 4.30
CA THR A 34 -0.22 -11.27 5.22
C THR A 34 -1.19 -10.10 5.36
N ALA A 35 -2.44 -10.40 5.64
CA ALA A 35 -3.44 -9.39 5.93
C ALA A 35 -4.30 -9.94 7.08
N GLN A 36 -4.29 -9.25 8.21
CA GLN A 36 -5.01 -9.74 9.40
C GLN A 36 -5.27 -8.60 10.37
N TRP A 37 -6.15 -8.84 11.32
CA TRP A 37 -6.40 -7.88 12.38
C TRP A 37 -5.25 -7.98 13.38
N GLU A 38 -4.77 -6.84 13.83
CA GLU A 38 -3.71 -6.79 14.84
C GLU A 38 -4.02 -5.67 15.81
N SER A 39 -3.54 -5.80 17.02
CA SER A 39 -3.67 -4.75 18.03
C SER A 39 -2.62 -3.69 17.77
N VAL A 40 -3.05 -2.46 17.57
CA VAL A 40 -2.16 -1.35 17.24
C VAL A 40 -2.28 -0.26 18.30
N GLU A 41 -1.16 0.19 18.80
CA GLU A 41 -1.15 1.25 19.80
C GLU A 41 -1.31 2.60 19.12
N ASN A 42 -2.20 3.44 19.65
CA ASN A 42 -2.33 4.81 19.22
C ASN A 42 -1.25 5.63 19.95
N PRO A 43 -0.30 6.21 19.25
CA PRO A 43 0.82 6.91 19.91
C PRO A 43 0.38 8.10 20.75
N ARG A 44 -0.79 8.67 20.49
CA ARG A 44 -1.24 9.81 21.27
C ARG A 44 -1.88 9.41 22.56
N THR A 45 -2.77 8.40 22.53
CA THR A 45 -3.55 8.03 23.70
C THR A 45 -2.99 6.82 24.44
N ARG A 46 -2.06 6.12 23.81
CA ARG A 46 -1.46 4.88 24.33
C ARG A 46 -2.49 3.76 24.44
N LYS A 47 -3.65 3.93 23.83
CA LYS A 47 -4.66 2.89 23.82
C LYS A 47 -4.42 1.99 22.61
N HIS A 48 -4.85 0.74 22.73
CA HIS A 48 -4.72 -0.22 21.65
C HIS A 48 -6.05 -0.48 20.99
N ASP A 49 -6.07 -0.48 19.68
CA ASP A 49 -7.27 -0.78 18.91
C ASP A 49 -6.94 -1.86 17.90
N ASP A 50 -7.90 -2.69 17.57
CA ASP A 50 -7.69 -3.70 16.53
C ASP A 50 -7.84 -3.02 15.18
N LYS A 51 -6.84 -3.21 14.35
CA LYS A 51 -6.82 -2.63 13.01
C LYS A 51 -6.50 -3.70 11.99
N ARG A 52 -6.92 -3.47 10.73
CA ARG A 52 -6.53 -4.34 9.63
C ARG A 52 -5.10 -3.97 9.27
N VAL A 53 -4.20 -4.93 9.30
CA VAL A 53 -2.78 -4.67 9.00
C VAL A 53 -2.33 -5.57 7.86
N VAL A 54 -1.75 -4.97 6.84
CA VAL A 54 -1.19 -5.70 5.70
C VAL A 54 0.32 -5.61 5.76
N ARG A 55 0.98 -6.76 5.66
CA ARG A 55 2.44 -6.80 5.61
C ARG A 55 2.83 -7.24 4.21
N PHE A 56 3.96 -6.75 3.74
CA PHE A 56 4.37 -6.96 2.36
C PHE A 56 5.57 -7.89 2.24
N LYS A 57 5.69 -8.52 1.08
CA LYS A 57 6.80 -9.42 0.82
C LYS A 57 8.08 -8.65 0.49
N GLU A 58 7.94 -7.50 -0.11
CA GLU A 58 9.09 -6.67 -0.46
C GLU A 58 9.76 -6.16 0.82
N SER A 59 11.07 -6.06 0.80
CA SER A 59 11.82 -5.69 1.97
C SER A 59 12.71 -4.50 1.66
N SER A 60 12.46 -3.41 2.31
CA SER A 60 13.24 -2.18 2.20
C SER A 60 13.01 -1.37 3.45
N SER A 61 13.92 -0.47 3.77
CA SER A 61 13.83 0.28 5.03
C SER A 61 12.55 1.10 5.11
N TRP A 62 11.99 1.52 3.98
CA TRP A 62 10.78 2.33 3.97
C TRP A 62 9.49 1.51 3.89
N ILE A 63 9.57 0.21 3.63
CA ILE A 63 8.38 -0.62 3.53
C ILE A 63 8.00 -1.14 4.91
N LYS A 64 6.94 -0.57 5.45
CA LYS A 64 6.42 -0.89 6.78
C LYS A 64 5.05 -1.54 6.66
N PRO A 65 4.54 -2.16 7.71
CA PRO A 65 3.18 -2.68 7.67
C PRO A 65 2.19 -1.55 7.42
N PHE A 66 1.13 -1.83 6.70
CA PHE A 66 0.14 -0.83 6.29
C PHE A 66 -1.17 -1.03 7.05
N ILE A 67 -1.63 0.00 7.75
CA ILE A 67 -2.91 -0.03 8.43
C ILE A 67 -3.99 0.32 7.41
N VAL A 68 -4.98 -0.53 7.26
CA VAL A 68 -6.00 -0.40 6.23
C VAL A 68 -7.30 0.10 6.82
N ASN A 69 -7.75 1.27 6.39
CA ASN A 69 -9.06 1.78 6.81
C ASN A 69 -10.14 1.20 5.91
N GLU A 70 -11.38 1.56 6.15
CA GLU A 70 -12.50 0.99 5.38
C GLU A 70 -12.44 1.33 3.90
N THR A 71 -12.04 2.53 3.55
CA THR A 71 -11.92 2.95 2.16
C THR A 71 -10.89 2.09 1.43
N ASN A 72 -9.75 1.90 2.05
CA ASN A 72 -8.68 1.11 1.45
C ASN A 72 -9.03 -0.38 1.45
N ALA A 73 -9.77 -0.85 2.45
CA ALA A 73 -10.21 -2.24 2.49
C ALA A 73 -11.14 -2.54 1.30
N ALA A 74 -12.05 -1.62 1.00
CA ALA A 74 -12.96 -1.79 -0.13
C ALA A 74 -12.17 -1.80 -1.44
N ALA A 75 -11.14 -0.97 -1.55
CA ALA A 75 -10.30 -0.92 -2.74
C ALA A 75 -9.50 -2.20 -2.92
N ILE A 76 -9.02 -2.78 -1.83
CA ILE A 76 -8.29 -4.04 -1.88
C ILE A 76 -9.23 -5.15 -2.34
N LEU A 77 -10.45 -5.18 -1.80
CA LEU A 77 -11.44 -6.17 -2.18
C LEU A 77 -11.70 -6.08 -3.69
N LYS A 78 -11.86 -4.89 -4.23
CA LYS A 78 -12.10 -4.73 -5.65
C LYS A 78 -10.90 -5.12 -6.48
N SER A 79 -9.72 -4.75 -6.05
CA SER A 79 -8.48 -5.02 -6.78
C SER A 79 -8.13 -6.51 -6.80
N THR A 80 -8.31 -7.18 -5.68
CA THR A 80 -7.90 -8.58 -5.56
C THR A 80 -9.02 -9.56 -5.87
N GLY A 81 -10.26 -9.13 -5.74
CA GLY A 81 -11.41 -10.02 -5.88
C GLY A 81 -11.58 -10.97 -4.71
N GLN A 82 -10.82 -10.78 -3.62
CA GLN A 82 -10.87 -11.68 -2.47
C GLN A 82 -11.69 -11.08 -1.34
N ARG A 83 -12.68 -11.80 -0.88
CA ARG A 83 -13.56 -11.31 0.19
C ARG A 83 -12.91 -11.39 1.55
N PHE A 84 -11.99 -12.33 1.75
CA PHE A 84 -11.40 -12.58 3.05
C PHE A 84 -9.94 -12.15 3.07
N MET A 85 -9.51 -11.58 4.19
CA MET A 85 -8.16 -11.05 4.32
C MET A 85 -7.10 -12.12 4.10
N GLU A 86 -7.36 -13.31 4.62
CA GLU A 86 -6.40 -14.41 4.53
C GLU A 86 -6.14 -14.87 3.08
N ASP A 87 -7.10 -14.61 2.19
CA ASP A 87 -6.98 -15.03 0.80
C ASP A 87 -6.23 -14.01 -0.05
N CYS A 88 -5.84 -12.89 0.54
CA CYS A 88 -5.12 -11.86 -0.20
C CYS A 88 -3.62 -12.11 -0.31
N LYS A 89 -3.11 -13.16 0.31
CA LYS A 89 -1.69 -13.48 0.23
C LYS A 89 -1.27 -13.60 -1.23
N ASP A 90 -0.12 -13.07 -1.55
CA ASP A 90 0.48 -13.08 -2.89
C ASP A 90 -0.23 -12.17 -3.91
N LYS A 91 -1.27 -11.46 -3.50
CA LYS A 91 -1.92 -10.49 -4.39
C LYS A 91 -1.15 -9.17 -4.32
N ARG A 92 -1.23 -8.39 -5.38
CA ARG A 92 -0.54 -7.11 -5.44
C ARG A 92 -1.52 -5.98 -5.29
N ILE A 93 -1.08 -4.90 -4.68
CA ILE A 93 -1.89 -3.70 -4.58
C ILE A 93 -1.05 -2.51 -5.00
N LYS A 94 -1.68 -1.51 -5.58
CA LYS A 94 -1.02 -0.28 -5.97
C LYS A 94 -1.41 0.79 -4.96
N LEU A 95 -0.41 1.46 -4.42
CA LEU A 95 -0.62 2.53 -3.45
C LEU A 95 -0.21 3.85 -4.05
N LYS A 96 -0.98 4.89 -3.77
CA LYS A 96 -0.64 6.22 -4.23
C LYS A 96 -0.95 7.24 -3.14
N ILE A 97 -0.33 8.39 -3.22
CA ILE A 97 -0.64 9.50 -2.34
C ILE A 97 -1.85 10.20 -2.94
N SER A 98 -2.84 10.43 -2.11
CA SER A 98 -4.06 11.12 -2.50
C SER A 98 -4.39 12.15 -1.44
N GLN A 99 -5.49 12.84 -1.58
CA GLN A 99 -5.89 13.85 -0.61
C GLN A 99 -7.30 13.58 -0.12
N THR A 100 -7.54 13.91 1.12
CA THR A 100 -8.85 13.75 1.73
C THR A 100 -9.11 14.97 2.59
N ILE A 101 -10.37 15.17 2.95
CA ILE A 101 -10.76 16.30 3.79
C ILE A 101 -10.99 15.80 5.22
N VAL A 102 -10.32 16.45 6.17
CA VAL A 102 -10.50 16.14 7.57
C VAL A 102 -10.79 17.48 8.25
N MET A 103 -11.96 17.60 8.84
CA MET A 103 -12.39 18.83 9.53
C MET A 103 -12.24 20.07 8.62
N GLY A 104 -12.58 19.93 7.37
CA GLY A 104 -12.52 21.03 6.40
C GLY A 104 -11.15 21.30 5.82
N GLU A 105 -10.14 20.53 6.23
CA GLU A 105 -8.77 20.74 5.75
C GLU A 105 -8.36 19.61 4.83
N GLU A 106 -7.65 19.94 3.76
CA GLU A 106 -7.17 18.94 2.84
C GLU A 106 -5.85 18.37 3.37
N VAL A 107 -5.78 17.06 3.54
CA VAL A 107 -4.58 16.40 4.03
C VAL A 107 -4.20 15.25 3.10
N ASP A 108 -2.91 14.94 3.04
CA ASP A 108 -2.43 13.83 2.23
C ASP A 108 -2.72 12.51 2.91
N CYS A 109 -3.01 11.50 2.14
CA CYS A 109 -3.26 10.16 2.67
C CYS A 109 -2.80 9.12 1.67
N LEU A 110 -2.63 7.90 2.16
CA LEU A 110 -2.23 6.79 1.31
C LEU A 110 -3.48 6.03 0.89
N ARG A 111 -3.63 5.80 -0.41
CA ARG A 111 -4.80 5.11 -0.96
C ARG A 111 -4.42 3.94 -1.82
N VAL A 112 -5.21 2.88 -1.71
CA VAL A 112 -5.10 1.73 -2.59
C VAL A 112 -5.93 2.03 -3.84
N ILE A 113 -5.34 1.79 -5.01
CA ILE A 113 -6.04 2.02 -6.26
C ILE A 113 -6.68 0.71 -6.69
N SER A 114 -7.98 0.75 -7.03
CA SER A 114 -8.72 -0.46 -7.41
C SER A 114 -8.41 -0.85 -8.84
N ILE A 115 -7.28 -1.47 -9.05
CA ILE A 115 -6.86 -1.93 -10.36
C ILE A 115 -6.83 -3.46 -10.36
N PRO A 116 -7.33 -4.13 -11.39
CA PRO A 116 -7.32 -5.60 -11.42
C PRO A 116 -5.92 -6.17 -11.34
N GLN A 117 -5.80 -7.34 -10.76
CA GLN A 117 -4.49 -7.99 -10.58
C GLN A 117 -3.74 -8.17 -11.91
N SER A 118 -4.47 -8.39 -12.98
CA SER A 118 -3.83 -8.57 -14.28
C SER A 118 -3.05 -7.34 -14.74
N GLN A 119 -3.33 -6.18 -14.16
CA GLN A 119 -2.64 -4.93 -14.51
C GLN A 119 -1.57 -4.55 -13.51
N LEU A 120 -1.36 -5.36 -12.47
CA LEU A 120 -0.39 -5.05 -11.45
C LEU A 120 0.86 -5.94 -11.60
N GLN A 121 1.54 -5.78 -12.72
CA GLN A 121 2.71 -6.56 -13.01
C GLN A 121 4.01 -5.87 -12.56
N PRO A 122 4.95 -6.61 -12.03
CA PRO A 122 6.23 -6.03 -11.64
C PRO A 122 6.96 -5.53 -12.88
N LYS A 123 7.70 -4.46 -12.75
CA LYS A 123 8.43 -3.92 -13.87
C LYS A 123 9.44 -4.88 -14.45
N THR A 124 10.05 -5.68 -13.63
CA THR A 124 11.04 -6.60 -14.10
C THR A 124 10.46 -7.58 -15.09
N ILE A 125 9.19 -7.82 -15.02
CA ILE A 125 8.59 -8.75 -15.89
C ILE A 125 8.45 -8.13 -17.24
N SER A 126 8.33 -6.87 -17.32
CA SER A 126 8.21 -6.22 -18.58
C SER A 126 9.44 -6.45 -19.39
N LYS A 127 10.57 -6.54 -18.75
CA LYS A 127 11.77 -6.72 -19.45
C LYS A 127 11.79 -8.08 -20.00
N ASP A 128 11.35 -9.02 -19.30
CA ASP A 128 11.38 -10.36 -19.72
C ASP A 128 10.48 -10.50 -20.88
N LEU A 129 9.49 -9.72 -20.97
CA LEU A 129 8.60 -9.82 -21.99
C LEU A 129 9.25 -9.41 -23.18
N ALA A 130 10.02 -8.45 -23.09
CA ALA A 130 10.69 -7.94 -24.19
C ALA A 130 11.52 -9.06 -24.71
N ASN A 131 12.08 -9.83 -23.86
CA ASN A 131 12.85 -10.87 -24.28
C ASN A 131 12.07 -11.90 -24.87
N ASN A 132 10.96 -12.11 -24.44
CA ASN A 132 10.15 -13.10 -24.90
C ASN A 132 9.76 -12.80 -26.11
N ILE A 133 9.70 -11.66 -26.34
CA ILE A 133 9.27 -11.27 -27.41
C ILE A 133 10.29 -11.51 -28.22
N ILE A 134 11.34 -11.52 -27.79
CA ILE A 134 12.32 -11.77 -28.45
C ILE A 134 12.28 -13.09 -28.73
N ASN A 135 11.90 -13.74 -28.08
CA ASN A 135 11.66 -14.94 -28.20
C ASN A 135 10.56 -15.15 -28.80
N LEU A 136 9.97 -14.41 -28.93
CA LEU A 136 8.91 -14.47 -29.49
C LEU A 136 9.17 -13.91 -30.54
N ILE A 137 10.09 -13.57 -30.57
CA ILE A 137 10.35 -13.07 -31.37
C ILE A 137 11.21 -13.58 -31.74
N GLU A 138 11.59 -14.20 -31.29
CA GLU A 138 11.87 -14.66 -31.36
C GLU A 138 11.36 -15.42 -31.49
N LYS A 139 10.96 -15.68 -31.67
CA LYS A 139 10.31 -16.02 -31.56
C LYS A 139 9.76 -16.09 -31.96
N ILE A 140 10.11 -15.84 -32.32
CA ILE A 140 9.89 -15.52 -32.30
C ILE A 140 9.91 -15.50 -32.23
#